data_21c9fd64a1f474ef6e749955887437ee
#
_entry.id   21c9fd64a1f474ef6e749955887437ee
#
_cell.length_a   1.000
_cell.length_b   1.000
_cell.length_c   1.000
_cell.angle_alpha   90.00
_cell.angle_beta   90.00
_cell.angle_gamma   90.00
#
_symmetry.space_group_name_H-M   'P 1'
#
loop_
_entity.id
_entity.type
_entity.pdbx_description
1 polymer ?
#
loop_
_entity_poly.entity_id
_entity_poly.type
_entity_poly.pdbx_seq_one_letter_code
_entity_poly.pdbx_strand_id
1 'polypeptide(L)'
;MSSQKTTTGLPTLSKSMIWMINFGFLGVQTAFTLQSSQMSRIFQTIGADPNNLGWFFLLPPLAGLIVQPIVGAYSDRTWAPKLGGRRLPYLLLGTIVAVIVMILLPNSGSFGFGYGSLAALWFGAITVAFLDLSSNVAMQPFKMMVGDMVNDDQKSYAYGIQSFLSNTGAVLAAIFPFLFTFLGVANTAKK
;
A
#
# COMPACT_ATOMS: atom_id res chain seq x y z
N MET A 1 -32.77 15.45 23.25
CA MET A 1 -31.34 15.55 23.57
C MET A 1 -30.65 16.10 22.31
N SER A 2 -30.32 17.38 22.32
CA SER A 2 -29.64 18.05 21.22
C SER A 2 -28.14 17.61 21.28
N SER A 3 -27.72 16.83 20.31
CA SER A 3 -26.29 16.55 20.10
C SER A 3 -25.58 17.88 19.83
N GLN A 4 -24.78 18.34 20.79
CA GLN A 4 -23.85 19.45 20.54
C GLN A 4 -22.89 18.99 19.47
N LYS A 5 -23.03 19.56 18.26
CA LYS A 5 -22.02 19.47 17.19
C LYS A 5 -20.76 20.16 17.70
N THR A 6 -19.77 19.37 18.12
CA THR A 6 -18.41 19.86 18.30
C THR A 6 -17.85 20.19 16.92
N THR A 7 -17.98 21.42 16.49
CA THR A 7 -17.31 21.92 15.30
C THR A 7 -15.82 22.00 15.61
N THR A 8 -15.03 21.06 15.09
CA THR A 8 -13.58 21.25 14.99
C THR A 8 -13.36 22.55 14.24
N GLY A 9 -12.56 23.48 14.78
CA GLY A 9 -12.34 24.82 14.21
C GLY A 9 -11.61 24.82 12.85
N LEU A 10 -11.68 23.73 12.08
CA LEU A 10 -11.11 23.60 10.75
C LEU A 10 -12.06 24.24 9.71
N PRO A 11 -11.53 25.00 8.74
CA PRO A 11 -12.33 25.59 7.67
C PRO A 11 -12.98 24.52 6.80
N THR A 12 -14.16 24.83 6.26
CA THR A 12 -14.81 23.95 5.28
C THR A 12 -14.02 23.93 3.98
N LEU A 13 -13.67 22.74 3.52
CA LEU A 13 -12.96 22.56 2.26
C LEU A 13 -13.95 22.50 1.08
N SER A 14 -13.51 22.99 -0.08
CA SER A 14 -14.28 22.83 -1.31
C SER A 14 -14.34 21.33 -1.72
N LYS A 15 -15.41 20.94 -2.40
CA LYS A 15 -15.56 19.55 -2.89
C LYS A 15 -14.38 19.12 -3.75
N SER A 16 -13.88 20.01 -4.62
CA SER A 16 -12.71 19.75 -5.46
C SER A 16 -11.45 19.45 -4.62
N MET A 17 -11.23 20.19 -3.53
CA MET A 17 -10.10 19.98 -2.62
C MET A 17 -10.19 18.61 -1.92
N ILE A 18 -11.38 18.22 -1.49
CA ILE A 18 -11.61 16.91 -0.87
C ILE A 18 -11.30 15.76 -1.89
N TRP A 19 -11.71 15.92 -3.14
CA TRP A 19 -11.34 14.97 -4.20
C TRP A 19 -9.84 14.89 -4.42
N MET A 20 -9.17 16.05 -4.50
CA MET A 20 -7.71 16.12 -4.69
C MET A 20 -6.94 15.44 -3.56
N ILE A 21 -7.30 15.69 -2.30
CA ILE A 21 -6.66 15.06 -1.15
C ILE A 21 -6.82 13.54 -1.19
N ASN A 22 -7.97 13.05 -1.61
CA ASN A 22 -8.27 11.63 -1.66
C ASN A 22 -7.75 10.92 -2.92
N PHE A 23 -7.38 11.66 -3.98
CA PHE A 23 -6.99 11.07 -5.26
C PHE A 23 -5.79 10.10 -5.15
N GLY A 24 -4.87 10.36 -4.23
CA GLY A 24 -3.75 9.47 -3.95
C GLY A 24 -4.16 8.05 -3.52
N PHE A 25 -5.35 7.88 -2.94
CA PHE A 25 -5.86 6.55 -2.57
C PHE A 25 -6.08 5.63 -3.76
N LEU A 26 -6.46 6.17 -4.91
CA LEU A 26 -6.57 5.39 -6.12
C LEU A 26 -5.23 4.71 -6.47
N GLY A 27 -4.13 5.48 -6.45
CA GLY A 27 -2.80 4.94 -6.75
C GLY A 27 -2.30 3.95 -5.69
N VAL A 28 -2.44 4.30 -4.41
CA VAL A 28 -2.03 3.43 -3.30
C VAL A 28 -2.78 2.10 -3.32
N GLN A 29 -4.09 2.13 -3.52
CA GLN A 29 -4.89 0.92 -3.55
C GLN A 29 -4.62 0.08 -4.81
N THR A 30 -4.40 0.73 -5.96
CA THR A 30 -3.99 0.03 -7.19
C THR A 30 -2.67 -0.72 -6.97
N ALA A 31 -1.66 -0.05 -6.40
CA ALA A 31 -0.37 -0.67 -6.11
C ALA A 31 -0.50 -1.84 -5.12
N PHE A 32 -1.26 -1.66 -4.04
CA PHE A 32 -1.50 -2.71 -3.03
C PHE A 32 -2.21 -3.93 -3.62
N THR A 33 -3.23 -3.72 -4.44
CA THR A 33 -3.97 -4.81 -5.09
C THR A 33 -3.12 -5.53 -6.13
N LEU A 34 -2.32 -4.81 -6.93
CA LEU A 34 -1.37 -5.42 -7.86
C LEU A 34 -0.34 -6.27 -7.11
N GLN A 35 0.24 -5.75 -6.04
CA GLN A 35 1.17 -6.50 -5.19
C GLN A 35 0.52 -7.80 -4.71
N SER A 36 -0.66 -7.73 -4.11
CA SER A 36 -1.36 -8.90 -3.54
C SER A 36 -1.73 -9.93 -4.60
N SER A 37 -2.18 -9.49 -5.78
CA SER A 37 -2.60 -10.37 -6.87
C SER A 37 -1.43 -11.07 -7.58
N GLN A 38 -0.25 -10.45 -7.61
CA GLN A 38 0.93 -11.02 -8.26
C GLN A 38 1.83 -11.82 -7.31
N MET A 39 1.59 -11.73 -6.00
CA MET A 39 2.45 -12.33 -4.98
C MET A 39 2.61 -13.85 -5.14
N SER A 40 1.52 -14.58 -5.39
CA SER A 40 1.58 -16.03 -5.59
C SER A 40 2.38 -16.41 -6.84
N ARG A 41 2.24 -15.64 -7.93
CA ARG A 41 3.01 -15.87 -9.16
C ARG A 41 4.50 -15.64 -8.93
N ILE A 42 4.86 -14.61 -8.19
CA ILE A 42 6.26 -14.30 -7.88
C ILE A 42 6.86 -15.43 -7.04
N PHE A 43 6.18 -15.90 -6.01
CA PHE A 43 6.67 -17.01 -5.19
C PHE A 43 6.82 -18.32 -5.99
N GLN A 44 5.87 -18.64 -6.86
CA GLN A 44 5.97 -19.79 -7.75
C GLN A 44 7.17 -19.67 -8.71
N THR A 45 7.43 -18.48 -9.25
CA THR A 45 8.57 -18.24 -10.14
C THR A 45 9.91 -18.41 -9.41
N ILE A 46 9.97 -18.06 -8.12
CA ILE A 46 11.17 -18.21 -7.28
C ILE A 46 11.38 -19.69 -6.88
N GLY A 47 10.36 -20.55 -7.06
CA GLY A 47 10.43 -21.99 -6.78
C GLY A 47 9.71 -22.43 -5.50
N ALA A 48 8.75 -21.62 -4.99
CA ALA A 48 7.92 -22.03 -3.88
C ALA A 48 6.95 -23.16 -4.28
N ASP A 49 6.85 -24.18 -3.42
CA ASP A 49 5.83 -25.22 -3.59
C ASP A 49 4.44 -24.61 -3.37
N PRO A 50 3.50 -24.78 -4.31
CA PRO A 50 2.11 -24.30 -4.18
C PRO A 50 1.43 -24.74 -2.89
N ASN A 51 1.74 -25.91 -2.36
CA ASN A 51 1.14 -26.44 -1.12
C ASN A 51 1.59 -25.67 0.13
N ASN A 52 2.76 -25.05 0.10
CA ASN A 52 3.34 -24.30 1.22
C ASN A 52 3.16 -22.79 1.11
N LEU A 53 2.56 -22.30 0.02
CA LEU A 53 2.34 -20.86 -0.20
C LEU A 53 1.55 -20.19 0.94
N GLY A 54 0.65 -20.93 1.60
CA GLY A 54 -0.17 -20.39 2.70
C GLY A 54 0.67 -19.77 3.82
N TRP A 55 1.81 -20.33 4.15
CA TRP A 55 2.69 -19.79 5.19
C TRP A 55 3.30 -18.44 4.81
N PHE A 56 3.67 -18.27 3.55
CA PHE A 56 4.21 -17.00 3.04
C PHE A 56 3.15 -15.90 3.03
N PHE A 57 1.87 -16.24 2.84
CA PHE A 57 0.76 -15.27 2.90
C PHE A 57 0.37 -14.83 4.31
N LEU A 58 0.80 -15.55 5.36
CA LEU A 58 0.59 -15.14 6.75
C LEU A 58 1.53 -14.02 7.21
N LEU A 59 2.73 -13.96 6.66
CA LEU A 59 3.75 -12.98 7.06
C LEU A 59 3.30 -11.52 6.89
N PRO A 60 2.75 -11.08 5.74
CA PRO A 60 2.31 -9.72 5.54
C PRO A 60 1.23 -9.25 6.54
N PRO A 61 0.11 -9.96 6.74
CA PRO A 61 -0.89 -9.56 7.73
C PRO A 61 -0.35 -9.48 9.16
N LEU A 62 0.53 -10.40 9.56
CA LEU A 62 1.16 -10.38 10.88
C LEU A 62 2.08 -9.17 11.04
N ALA A 63 2.89 -8.87 10.03
CA ALA A 63 3.73 -7.68 10.03
C ALA A 63 2.87 -6.41 10.12
N GLY A 64 1.79 -6.32 9.34
CA GLY A 64 0.85 -5.21 9.37
C GLY A 64 0.20 -5.02 10.74
N LEU A 65 -0.22 -6.10 11.39
CA LEU A 65 -0.84 -6.07 12.73
C LEU A 65 0.06 -5.42 13.78
N ILE A 66 1.36 -5.69 13.71
CA ILE A 66 2.35 -5.16 14.67
C ILE A 66 2.76 -3.72 14.30
N VAL A 67 3.00 -3.49 13.02
CA VAL A 67 3.61 -2.23 12.57
C VAL A 67 2.62 -1.08 12.49
N GLN A 68 1.37 -1.33 12.12
CA GLN A 68 0.36 -0.29 12.01
C GLN A 68 0.18 0.54 13.29
N PRO A 69 -0.02 -0.05 14.49
CA PRO A 69 -0.12 0.74 15.73
C PRO A 69 1.18 1.43 16.10
N ILE A 70 2.33 0.82 15.83
CA ILE A 70 3.65 1.42 16.11
C ILE A 70 3.84 2.66 15.25
N VAL A 71 3.64 2.55 13.94
CA VAL A 71 3.80 3.67 13.01
C VAL A 71 2.79 4.78 13.29
N GLY A 72 1.54 4.42 13.63
CA GLY A 72 0.53 5.38 14.06
C GLY A 72 1.01 6.21 15.24
N ALA A 73 1.46 5.53 16.32
CA ALA A 73 1.94 6.20 17.53
C ALA A 73 3.19 7.06 17.30
N TYR A 74 4.14 6.58 16.51
CA TYR A 74 5.34 7.37 16.17
C TYR A 74 5.02 8.55 15.25
N SER A 75 4.16 8.37 14.27
CA SER A 75 3.70 9.42 13.37
C SER A 75 3.02 10.57 14.13
N ASP A 76 2.25 10.26 15.18
CA ASP A 76 1.59 11.28 16.00
C ASP A 76 2.57 12.09 16.86
N ARG A 77 3.70 11.51 17.23
CA ARG A 77 4.74 12.15 18.07
C ARG A 77 5.80 12.90 17.26
N THR A 78 5.94 12.60 15.97
CA THR A 78 6.96 13.20 15.12
C THR A 78 6.47 14.55 14.59
N TRP A 79 7.28 15.58 14.72
CA TRP A 79 7.01 16.90 14.15
C TRP A 79 8.15 17.31 13.21
N ALA A 80 7.89 17.31 11.91
CA ALA A 80 8.85 17.67 10.88
C ALA A 80 8.31 18.80 9.98
N PRO A 81 8.37 20.07 10.41
CA PRO A 81 7.79 21.21 9.68
C PRO A 81 8.40 21.39 8.29
N LYS A 82 9.70 21.07 8.12
CA LYS A 82 10.40 21.13 6.83
C LYS A 82 9.89 20.10 5.80
N LEU A 83 9.29 19.03 6.27
CA LEU A 83 8.75 17.93 5.43
C LEU A 83 7.22 17.93 5.37
N GLY A 84 6.56 19.03 5.72
CA GLY A 84 5.10 19.15 5.61
C GLY A 84 4.30 18.58 6.77
N GLY A 85 4.91 18.45 7.97
CA GLY A 85 4.20 18.10 9.19
C GLY A 85 4.52 16.70 9.75
N ARG A 86 3.57 16.10 10.46
CA ARG A 86 3.78 14.86 11.23
C ARG A 86 3.77 13.60 10.36
N ARG A 87 2.93 13.56 9.35
CA ARG A 87 2.59 12.32 8.61
C ARG A 87 3.40 12.13 7.33
N LEU A 88 3.80 13.23 6.69
CA LEU A 88 4.48 13.19 5.40
C LEU A 88 5.84 12.47 5.42
N PRO A 89 6.68 12.58 6.47
CA PRO A 89 7.94 11.84 6.53
C PRO A 89 7.77 10.32 6.44
N TYR A 90 6.77 9.79 7.14
CA TYR A 90 6.49 8.34 7.13
C TYR A 90 5.92 7.87 5.80
N LEU A 91 5.06 8.69 5.18
CA LEU A 91 4.54 8.42 3.85
C LEU A 91 5.66 8.37 2.82
N LEU A 92 6.57 9.35 2.83
CA LEU A 92 7.72 9.39 1.92
C LEU A 92 8.66 8.21 2.16
N LEU A 93 9.00 7.92 3.43
CA LEU A 93 9.86 6.80 3.78
C LEU A 93 9.27 5.48 3.30
N GLY A 94 7.99 5.21 3.62
CA GLY A 94 7.31 4.00 3.21
C GLY A 94 7.25 3.87 1.68
N THR A 95 6.97 4.98 0.98
CA THR A 95 6.91 4.97 -0.49
C THR A 95 8.28 4.69 -1.12
N ILE A 96 9.34 5.32 -0.64
CA ILE A 96 10.71 5.10 -1.16
C ILE A 96 11.13 3.65 -0.93
N VAL A 97 10.92 3.12 0.27
CA VAL A 97 11.24 1.72 0.58
C VAL A 97 10.42 0.77 -0.29
N ALA A 98 9.12 1.03 -0.47
CA ALA A 98 8.27 0.22 -1.33
C ALA A 98 8.78 0.17 -2.78
N VAL A 99 9.18 1.31 -3.35
CA VAL A 99 9.73 1.39 -4.71
C VAL A 99 11.02 0.56 -4.84
N ILE A 100 11.94 0.71 -3.89
CA ILE A 100 13.20 -0.06 -3.88
C ILE A 100 12.89 -1.57 -3.84
N VAL A 101 12.01 -1.98 -2.96
CA VAL A 101 11.64 -3.39 -2.77
C VAL A 101 10.91 -3.94 -4.00
N MET A 102 10.05 -3.15 -4.66
CA MET A 102 9.40 -3.55 -5.91
C MET A 102 10.41 -3.84 -7.05
N ILE A 103 11.55 -3.16 -7.05
CA ILE A 103 12.62 -3.42 -8.02
C ILE A 103 13.40 -4.69 -7.62
N LEU A 104 13.64 -4.90 -6.31
CA LEU A 104 14.40 -6.04 -5.81
C LEU A 104 13.65 -7.37 -5.96
N LEU A 105 12.33 -7.38 -5.75
CA LEU A 105 11.53 -8.59 -5.68
C LEU A 105 11.57 -9.44 -6.97
N PRO A 106 11.34 -8.89 -8.18
CA PRO A 106 11.42 -9.67 -9.42
C PRO A 106 12.83 -10.19 -9.72
N ASN A 107 13.84 -9.47 -9.21
CA ASN A 107 15.26 -9.80 -9.44
C ASN A 107 15.85 -10.72 -8.36
N SER A 108 15.04 -11.21 -7.42
CA SER A 108 15.51 -12.04 -6.30
C SER A 108 16.28 -13.30 -6.73
N GLY A 109 15.91 -13.93 -7.86
CA GLY A 109 16.64 -15.06 -8.42
C GLY A 109 17.91 -14.68 -9.17
N SER A 110 18.08 -13.42 -9.57
CA SER A 110 19.22 -12.92 -10.35
C SER A 110 20.43 -12.51 -9.51
N PHE A 111 20.28 -12.38 -8.18
CA PHE A 111 21.34 -11.94 -7.27
C PHE A 111 22.37 -13.05 -6.91
N GLY A 112 22.55 -14.04 -7.77
CA GLY A 112 23.53 -15.12 -7.55
C GLY A 112 23.02 -16.28 -6.71
N PHE A 113 21.79 -16.25 -6.23
CA PHE A 113 21.20 -17.35 -5.45
C PHE A 113 20.69 -18.50 -6.31
N GLY A 114 20.40 -18.25 -7.59
CA GLY A 114 19.75 -19.20 -8.51
C GLY A 114 18.26 -19.39 -8.23
N TYR A 115 17.48 -19.51 -9.32
CA TYR A 115 16.04 -19.79 -9.21
C TYR A 115 15.82 -21.20 -8.60
N GLY A 116 14.86 -21.33 -7.70
CA GLY A 116 14.55 -22.60 -7.02
C GLY A 116 15.41 -22.89 -5.79
N SER A 117 16.38 -22.05 -5.45
CA SER A 117 17.17 -22.22 -4.23
C SER A 117 16.40 -21.77 -2.98
N LEU A 118 16.67 -22.42 -1.84
CA LEU A 118 16.09 -22.01 -0.56
C LEU A 118 16.47 -20.56 -0.19
N ALA A 119 17.66 -20.12 -0.57
CA ALA A 119 18.12 -18.75 -0.36
C ALA A 119 17.28 -17.74 -1.15
N ALA A 120 16.95 -18.02 -2.41
CA ALA A 120 16.08 -17.17 -3.23
C ALA A 120 14.66 -17.08 -2.66
N LEU A 121 14.11 -18.19 -2.14
CA LEU A 121 12.81 -18.23 -1.48
C LEU A 121 12.77 -17.36 -0.23
N TRP A 122 13.75 -17.49 0.65
CA TRP A 122 13.84 -16.66 1.86
C TRP A 122 14.05 -15.18 1.52
N PHE A 123 14.91 -14.89 0.56
CA PHE A 123 15.10 -13.52 0.08
C PHE A 123 13.81 -12.93 -0.46
N GLY A 124 13.08 -13.68 -1.30
CA GLY A 124 11.77 -13.27 -1.82
C GLY A 124 10.75 -13.05 -0.70
N ALA A 125 10.67 -13.96 0.28
CA ALA A 125 9.75 -13.85 1.42
C ALA A 125 10.03 -12.61 2.28
N ILE A 126 11.31 -12.37 2.61
CA ILE A 126 11.72 -11.18 3.35
C ILE A 126 11.42 -9.90 2.56
N THR A 127 11.70 -9.91 1.26
CA THR A 127 11.44 -8.77 0.38
C THR A 127 9.95 -8.45 0.30
N VAL A 128 9.07 -9.46 0.20
CA VAL A 128 7.61 -9.27 0.22
C VAL A 128 7.14 -8.75 1.57
N ALA A 129 7.67 -9.27 2.68
CA ALA A 129 7.34 -8.76 4.01
C ALA A 129 7.73 -7.28 4.17
N PHE A 130 8.90 -6.88 3.65
CA PHE A 130 9.31 -5.46 3.63
C PHE A 130 8.43 -4.60 2.73
N LEU A 131 7.98 -5.13 1.59
CA LEU A 131 7.06 -4.42 0.69
C LEU A 131 5.72 -4.15 1.37
N ASP A 132 5.16 -5.15 2.02
CA ASP A 132 3.90 -5.01 2.77
C ASP A 132 4.06 -4.06 3.95
N LEU A 133 5.16 -4.19 4.69
CA LEU A 133 5.51 -3.31 5.79
C LEU A 133 5.59 -1.85 5.34
N SER A 134 6.33 -1.56 4.28
CA SER A 134 6.51 -0.21 3.74
C SER A 134 5.20 0.37 3.19
N SER A 135 4.38 -0.47 2.55
CA SER A 135 3.04 -0.08 2.08
C SER A 135 2.13 0.31 3.24
N ASN A 136 2.14 -0.47 4.33
CA ASN A 136 1.38 -0.15 5.54
C ASN A 136 1.90 1.13 6.23
N VAL A 137 3.23 1.32 6.28
CA VAL A 137 3.86 2.54 6.82
C VAL A 137 3.43 3.78 6.04
N ALA A 138 3.28 3.70 4.72
CA ALA A 138 2.79 4.79 3.89
C ALA A 138 1.27 4.98 3.99
N MET A 139 0.50 3.90 4.00
CA MET A 139 -0.97 3.94 3.94
C MET A 139 -1.60 4.52 5.21
N GLN A 140 -1.09 4.19 6.40
CA GLN A 140 -1.69 4.62 7.67
C GLN A 140 -1.65 6.15 7.87
N PRO A 141 -0.49 6.83 7.75
CA PRO A 141 -0.45 8.28 7.81
C PRO A 141 -1.35 8.95 6.77
N PHE A 142 -1.46 8.36 5.59
CA PHE A 142 -2.29 8.90 4.52
C PHE A 142 -3.79 8.83 4.87
N LYS A 143 -4.28 7.71 5.39
CA LYS A 143 -5.67 7.59 5.88
C LYS A 143 -5.99 8.60 6.98
N MET A 144 -5.07 8.75 7.93
CA MET A 144 -5.24 9.69 9.05
C MET A 144 -5.18 11.16 8.60
N MET A 145 -4.38 11.48 7.57
CA MET A 145 -4.25 12.84 7.05
C MET A 145 -5.59 13.40 6.57
N VAL A 146 -6.42 12.60 5.91
CA VAL A 146 -7.76 13.00 5.48
C VAL A 146 -8.62 13.38 6.70
N GLY A 147 -8.58 12.56 7.76
CA GLY A 147 -9.30 12.86 9.00
C GLY A 147 -8.82 14.11 9.73
N ASP A 148 -7.52 14.43 9.65
CA ASP A 148 -6.92 15.60 10.29
C ASP A 148 -7.19 16.91 9.51
N MET A 149 -7.38 16.84 8.19
CA MET A 149 -7.54 18.01 7.32
C MET A 149 -8.99 18.42 7.09
N VAL A 150 -9.94 17.52 7.30
CA VAL A 150 -11.35 17.72 6.96
C VAL A 150 -12.18 18.03 8.20
N ASN A 151 -13.07 19.04 8.10
CA ASN A 151 -14.03 19.38 9.15
C ASN A 151 -14.97 18.20 9.43
N ASP A 152 -15.42 18.05 10.67
CA ASP A 152 -16.29 16.95 11.13
C ASP A 152 -17.56 16.80 10.29
N ASP A 153 -18.16 17.91 9.86
CA ASP A 153 -19.36 17.89 9.00
C ASP A 153 -19.09 17.30 7.60
N GLN A 154 -17.84 17.36 7.12
CA GLN A 154 -17.43 16.88 5.80
C GLN A 154 -16.73 15.50 5.85
N LYS A 155 -16.42 14.99 7.03
CA LYS A 155 -15.69 13.71 7.18
C LYS A 155 -16.40 12.55 6.51
N SER A 156 -17.71 12.43 6.69
CA SER A 156 -18.51 11.37 6.03
C SER A 156 -18.37 11.42 4.51
N TYR A 157 -18.42 12.60 3.92
CA TYR A 157 -18.27 12.79 2.48
C TYR A 157 -16.84 12.46 2.04
N ALA A 158 -15.82 12.92 2.78
CA ALA A 158 -14.41 12.67 2.48
C ALA A 158 -14.06 11.18 2.52
N TYR A 159 -14.52 10.46 3.55
CA TYR A 159 -14.31 9.01 3.65
C TYR A 159 -15.11 8.23 2.60
N GLY A 160 -16.29 8.72 2.19
CA GLY A 160 -17.04 8.17 1.06
C GLY A 160 -16.24 8.23 -0.24
N ILE A 161 -15.64 9.39 -0.56
CA ILE A 161 -14.75 9.55 -1.73
C ILE A 161 -13.51 8.66 -1.60
N GLN A 162 -12.91 8.60 -0.42
CA GLN A 162 -11.76 7.73 -0.15
C GLN A 162 -12.08 6.26 -0.48
N SER A 163 -13.20 5.77 0.02
CA SER A 163 -13.66 4.40 -0.24
C SER A 163 -13.95 4.17 -1.72
N PHE A 164 -14.59 5.13 -2.37
CA PHE A 164 -14.86 5.06 -3.81
C PHE A 164 -13.56 4.96 -4.62
N LEU A 165 -12.60 5.83 -4.38
CA LEU A 165 -11.31 5.84 -5.07
C LEU A 165 -10.49 4.57 -4.77
N SER A 166 -10.49 4.10 -3.53
CA SER A 166 -9.83 2.85 -3.14
C SER A 166 -10.40 1.65 -3.89
N ASN A 167 -11.73 1.50 -3.93
CA ASN A 167 -12.35 0.39 -4.65
C ASN A 167 -12.15 0.50 -6.16
N THR A 168 -12.20 1.70 -6.72
CA THR A 168 -11.89 1.94 -8.14
C THR A 168 -10.45 1.53 -8.45
N GLY A 169 -9.49 1.89 -7.60
CA GLY A 169 -8.10 1.46 -7.75
C GLY A 169 -7.93 -0.06 -7.70
N ALA A 170 -8.65 -0.74 -6.81
CA ALA A 170 -8.63 -2.20 -6.72
C ALA A 170 -9.20 -2.86 -7.99
N VAL A 171 -10.30 -2.34 -8.53
CA VAL A 171 -10.89 -2.82 -9.79
C VAL A 171 -9.95 -2.60 -10.97
N LEU A 172 -9.33 -1.41 -11.08
CA LEU A 172 -8.34 -1.12 -12.12
C LEU A 172 -7.16 -2.08 -12.04
N ALA A 173 -6.65 -2.35 -10.85
CA ALA A 173 -5.57 -3.32 -10.64
C ALA A 173 -5.97 -4.75 -11.06
N ALA A 174 -7.19 -5.17 -10.77
CA ALA A 174 -7.69 -6.48 -11.16
C ALA A 174 -7.84 -6.64 -12.68
N ILE A 175 -8.21 -5.56 -13.39
CA ILE A 175 -8.37 -5.55 -14.85
C ILE A 175 -7.00 -5.43 -15.55
N PHE A 176 -5.99 -4.85 -14.91
CA PHE A 176 -4.70 -4.55 -15.51
C PHE A 176 -4.01 -5.74 -16.21
N PRO A 177 -3.95 -6.97 -15.62
CA PRO A 177 -3.38 -8.14 -16.30
C PRO A 177 -4.12 -8.50 -17.60
N PHE A 178 -5.45 -8.33 -17.63
CA PHE A 178 -6.25 -8.60 -18.82
C PHE A 178 -5.99 -7.59 -19.95
N LEU A 179 -5.75 -6.34 -19.59
CA LEU A 179 -5.35 -5.29 -20.53
C LEU A 179 -4.05 -5.63 -21.26
N PHE A 180 -3.04 -6.13 -20.56
CA PHE A 180 -1.77 -6.56 -21.16
C PHE A 180 -1.98 -7.73 -22.12
N THR A 181 -2.81 -8.69 -21.75
CA THR A 181 -3.15 -9.84 -22.61
C THR A 181 -3.88 -9.38 -23.87
N PHE A 182 -4.80 -8.44 -23.73
CA PHE A 182 -5.57 -7.88 -24.87
C PHE A 182 -4.69 -7.05 -25.80
N LEU A 183 -3.73 -6.29 -25.27
CA LEU A 183 -2.79 -5.49 -26.04
C LEU A 183 -1.67 -6.32 -26.71
N GLY A 184 -1.72 -7.65 -26.59
CA GLY A 184 -0.76 -8.55 -27.24
C GLY A 184 0.66 -8.46 -26.65
N VAL A 185 0.81 -7.89 -25.45
CA VAL A 185 2.09 -7.93 -24.74
C VAL A 185 2.32 -9.39 -24.35
N ALA A 186 3.15 -10.06 -25.13
CA ALA A 186 3.44 -11.47 -25.01
C ALA A 186 3.86 -11.80 -23.57
N ASN A 187 3.24 -12.84 -23.03
CA ASN A 187 3.59 -13.40 -21.73
C ASN A 187 4.96 -14.07 -21.87
N THR A 188 6.04 -13.28 -21.78
CA THR A 188 7.43 -13.74 -21.87
C THR A 188 7.88 -14.63 -20.68
N ALA A 189 6.95 -14.97 -19.79
CA ALA A 189 7.17 -15.89 -18.69
C ALA A 189 7.04 -17.38 -19.09
N LYS A 190 7.21 -17.69 -20.40
CA LYS A 190 7.43 -19.06 -20.89
C LYS A 190 8.87 -19.15 -21.38
N LYS A 191 9.79 -19.37 -20.44
CA LYS A 191 10.98 -20.22 -20.65
C LYS A 191 11.62 -20.50 -19.31
#